data_a74d29a0c184cf3f0535b022dd99c85f
#
_entry.id   a74d29a0c184cf3f0535b022dd99c85f
#
_cell.length_a   1.000
_cell.length_b   1.000
_cell.length_c   1.000
_cell.angle_alpha   90.00
_cell.angle_beta   90.00
_cell.angle_gamma   90.00
#
_symmetry.space_group_name_H-M   'P 1'
#
loop_
_entity.id
_entity.type
_entity.pdbx_description
1 polymer ?
#
loop_
_entity_poly.entity_id
_entity_poly.type
_entity_poly.pdbx_seq_one_letter_code
_entity_poly.pdbx_strand_id
1 'polypeptide(L)'
;EEKKWEDMTDQEVAELLYQFRMNNSIHENYSLLFNPKVSTEEIRSKIRPMLMSEDRVNELEAQGIITDQKEGFTVLYVVFVPEDGVDISIRLTSALLSYYKLKREEIERIAFDQIEKEVVIESVSPKVGKLYGRGYGSSALLCDSIKKEIQERFGEGCCLLPVSVDITIILSNDFAKQTEFL
;
A
#
# COMPACT_ATOMS: atom_id res chain seq x y z
N GLU A 1 32.13 9.64 2.36
CA GLU A 1 31.58 8.67 1.40
C GLU A 1 30.77 7.67 2.18
N GLU A 2 29.47 7.59 1.90
CA GLU A 2 28.62 6.58 2.52
C GLU A 2 29.00 5.19 1.97
N LYS A 3 29.27 4.27 2.87
CA LYS A 3 29.63 2.89 2.54
C LYS A 3 28.41 2.22 1.90
N LYS A 4 28.58 1.58 0.75
CA LYS A 4 27.48 0.82 0.11
C LYS A 4 27.15 -0.41 0.93
N TRP A 5 25.88 -0.79 0.96
CA TRP A 5 25.38 -1.98 1.67
C TRP A 5 26.12 -3.27 1.32
N GLU A 6 26.60 -3.36 0.06
CA GLU A 6 27.36 -4.49 -0.46
C GLU A 6 28.74 -4.66 0.18
N ASP A 7 29.26 -3.56 0.77
CA ASP A 7 30.59 -3.48 1.38
C ASP A 7 30.52 -3.51 2.92
N MET A 8 29.31 -3.65 3.50
CA MET A 8 29.10 -3.69 4.94
C MET A 8 29.25 -5.09 5.48
N THR A 9 29.90 -5.23 6.62
CA THR A 9 29.93 -6.47 7.39
C THR A 9 28.58 -6.69 8.10
N ASP A 10 28.26 -7.92 8.46
CA ASP A 10 27.05 -8.26 9.22
C ASP A 10 26.93 -7.44 10.51
N GLN A 11 28.04 -7.10 11.13
CA GLN A 11 28.10 -6.26 12.34
C GLN A 11 27.75 -4.81 12.06
N GLU A 12 28.22 -4.22 10.95
CA GLU A 12 27.88 -2.86 10.53
C GLU A 12 26.41 -2.75 10.11
N VAL A 13 25.90 -3.77 9.44
CA VAL A 13 24.47 -3.87 9.11
C VAL A 13 23.63 -3.96 10.40
N ALA A 14 24.04 -4.77 11.37
CA ALA A 14 23.36 -4.90 12.66
C ALA A 14 23.39 -3.59 13.46
N GLU A 15 24.51 -2.86 13.46
CA GLU A 15 24.65 -1.54 14.11
C GLU A 15 23.75 -0.49 13.45
N LEU A 16 23.71 -0.46 12.12
CA LEU A 16 22.85 0.45 11.37
C LEU A 16 21.37 0.16 11.63
N LEU A 17 20.99 -1.13 11.67
CA LEU A 17 19.65 -1.57 12.03
C LEU A 17 19.29 -1.19 13.48
N TYR A 18 20.25 -1.30 14.40
CA TYR A 18 20.07 -0.88 15.77
C TYR A 18 19.85 0.63 15.89
N GLN A 19 20.66 1.46 15.21
CA GLN A 19 20.50 2.91 15.17
C GLN A 19 19.19 3.32 14.51
N PHE A 20 18.83 2.66 13.42
CA PHE A 20 17.54 2.85 12.76
C PHE A 20 16.39 2.48 13.71
N ARG A 21 16.53 1.42 14.48
CA ARG A 21 15.62 0.99 15.53
C ARG A 21 15.47 2.04 16.64
N MET A 22 16.53 2.65 17.12
CA MET A 22 16.51 3.62 18.23
C MET A 22 15.97 4.99 17.82
N ASN A 23 16.14 5.38 16.56
CA ASN A 23 15.72 6.70 16.06
C ASN A 23 14.25 6.78 15.64
N ASN A 24 13.58 5.65 15.49
CA ASN A 24 12.21 5.58 15.01
C ASN A 24 11.35 4.71 15.90
N SER A 25 10.32 5.20 16.59
CA SER A 25 9.41 4.45 17.48
C SER A 25 8.47 3.40 16.80
N ILE A 26 8.75 3.00 15.55
CA ILE A 26 7.94 2.08 14.71
C ILE A 26 8.62 0.70 14.55
N HIS A 27 9.27 0.18 15.50
CA HIS A 27 10.59 -0.45 15.52
C HIS A 27 10.69 -1.95 15.45
N GLU A 28 9.71 -2.67 16.00
CA GLU A 28 9.83 -4.13 16.11
C GLU A 28 9.65 -4.83 14.77
N ASN A 29 8.89 -4.23 13.87
CA ASN A 29 8.49 -4.85 12.62
C ASN A 29 9.53 -4.78 11.49
N TYR A 30 10.42 -3.78 11.49
CA TYR A 30 11.47 -3.69 10.47
C TYR A 30 12.48 -4.82 10.54
N SER A 31 12.75 -5.38 11.73
CA SER A 31 13.66 -6.50 11.90
C SER A 31 13.18 -7.76 11.17
N LEU A 32 11.86 -7.91 10.96
CA LEU A 32 11.28 -9.01 10.19
C LEU A 32 11.64 -8.90 8.72
N LEU A 33 11.73 -7.68 8.18
CA LEU A 33 12.03 -7.46 6.77
C LEU A 33 13.52 -7.50 6.45
N PHE A 34 14.40 -7.08 7.36
CA PHE A 34 15.85 -7.20 7.18
C PHE A 34 16.34 -8.62 7.52
N ASN A 35 15.62 -9.63 7.06
CA ASN A 35 15.96 -11.03 7.26
C ASN A 35 16.59 -11.59 5.98
N PRO A 36 17.85 -12.06 6.00
CA PRO A 36 18.53 -12.60 4.82
C PRO A 36 17.87 -13.89 4.26
N LYS A 37 16.94 -14.49 5.00
CA LYS A 37 16.16 -15.63 4.55
C LYS A 37 14.94 -15.23 3.70
N VAL A 38 14.53 -13.98 3.75
CA VAL A 38 13.42 -13.46 2.95
C VAL A 38 13.94 -13.05 1.58
N SER A 39 13.41 -13.64 0.53
CA SER A 39 13.83 -13.34 -0.84
C SER A 39 13.26 -12.01 -1.34
N THR A 40 13.94 -11.40 -2.31
CA THR A 40 13.44 -10.21 -3.03
C THR A 40 12.06 -10.46 -3.62
N GLU A 41 11.82 -11.64 -4.20
CA GLU A 41 10.53 -11.97 -4.81
C GLU A 41 9.42 -12.09 -3.77
N GLU A 42 9.73 -12.61 -2.61
CA GLU A 42 8.78 -12.63 -1.49
C GLU A 42 8.39 -11.21 -1.04
N ILE A 43 9.35 -10.29 -0.93
CA ILE A 43 9.04 -8.89 -0.63
C ILE A 43 8.20 -8.26 -1.73
N ARG A 44 8.56 -8.46 -3.01
CA ARG A 44 7.79 -7.93 -4.16
C ARG A 44 6.32 -8.34 -4.10
N SER A 45 6.06 -9.60 -3.78
CA SER A 45 4.68 -10.12 -3.70
C SER A 45 3.85 -9.51 -2.56
N LYS A 46 4.51 -8.91 -1.56
CA LYS A 46 3.89 -8.32 -0.37
C LYS A 46 3.75 -6.79 -0.44
N ILE A 47 4.27 -6.14 -1.48
CA ILE A 47 4.17 -4.68 -1.62
C ILE A 47 2.73 -4.31 -1.98
N ARG A 48 2.15 -3.38 -1.20
CA ARG A 48 0.78 -2.85 -1.40
C ARG A 48 0.79 -1.32 -1.40
N PRO A 49 -0.09 -0.67 -2.17
CA PRO A 49 -0.30 0.76 -2.10
C PRO A 49 -1.22 1.09 -0.92
N MET A 50 -0.92 2.15 -0.20
CA MET A 50 -1.75 2.68 0.88
C MET A 50 -2.04 4.16 0.61
N LEU A 51 -3.32 4.53 0.60
CA LEU A 51 -3.72 5.91 0.39
C LEU A 51 -3.62 6.72 1.67
N MET A 52 -3.11 7.94 1.57
CA MET A 52 -3.07 8.91 2.65
C MET A 52 -3.56 10.29 2.17
N SER A 53 -3.96 11.12 3.13
CA SER A 53 -4.16 12.55 2.89
C SER A 53 -2.81 13.25 2.66
N GLU A 54 -2.83 14.34 1.88
CA GLU A 54 -1.60 15.06 1.48
C GLU A 54 -0.83 15.71 2.63
N ASP A 55 -1.44 15.89 3.80
CA ASP A 55 -0.94 16.75 4.89
C ASP A 55 0.42 16.31 5.49
N ARG A 56 0.90 15.10 5.20
CA ARG A 56 2.10 14.52 5.84
C ARG A 56 3.22 14.10 4.88
N VAL A 57 3.13 14.43 3.61
CA VAL A 57 4.08 13.99 2.57
C VAL A 57 5.52 14.35 2.93
N ASN A 58 5.78 15.62 3.22
CA ASN A 58 7.12 16.11 3.52
C ASN A 58 7.76 15.42 4.74
N GLU A 59 6.95 15.10 5.74
CA GLU A 59 7.40 14.38 6.94
C GLU A 59 7.80 12.93 6.60
N LEU A 60 7.04 12.27 5.74
CA LEU A 60 7.29 10.90 5.32
C LEU A 60 8.55 10.81 4.44
N GLU A 61 8.70 11.71 3.50
CA GLU A 61 9.88 11.79 2.62
C GLU A 61 11.16 12.08 3.41
N ALA A 62 11.09 12.96 4.42
CA ALA A 62 12.21 13.23 5.32
C ALA A 62 12.64 11.99 6.12
N GLN A 63 11.75 11.01 6.32
CA GLN A 63 12.02 9.71 6.93
C GLN A 63 12.50 8.66 5.92
N GLY A 64 12.70 9.02 4.64
CA GLY A 64 13.10 8.10 3.59
C GLY A 64 11.99 7.13 3.15
N ILE A 65 10.73 7.40 3.51
CA ILE A 65 9.58 6.60 3.10
C ILE A 65 9.25 6.88 1.63
N ILE A 66 8.96 5.83 0.88
CA ILE A 66 8.65 5.91 -0.54
C ILE A 66 7.20 6.34 -0.72
N THR A 67 7.00 7.48 -1.40
CA THR A 67 5.67 8.03 -1.71
C THR A 67 5.55 8.41 -3.18
N ASP A 68 4.33 8.46 -3.69
CA ASP A 68 3.96 9.02 -4.99
C ASP A 68 2.68 9.85 -4.87
N GLN A 69 2.45 10.73 -5.84
CA GLN A 69 1.19 11.47 -5.99
C GLN A 69 0.38 10.84 -7.13
N LYS A 70 -0.87 10.48 -6.87
CA LYS A 70 -1.77 9.89 -7.86
C LYS A 70 -3.20 10.36 -7.65
N GLU A 71 -3.76 11.03 -8.64
CA GLU A 71 -5.16 11.50 -8.65
C GLU A 71 -5.57 12.31 -7.39
N GLY A 72 -4.67 13.13 -6.86
CA GLY A 72 -4.92 13.96 -5.67
C GLY A 72 -4.74 13.21 -4.35
N PHE A 73 -4.24 11.98 -4.38
CA PHE A 73 -3.89 11.22 -3.19
C PHE A 73 -2.38 11.06 -3.06
N THR A 74 -1.89 11.05 -1.84
CA THR A 74 -0.56 10.54 -1.53
C THR A 74 -0.65 9.03 -1.40
N VAL A 75 0.12 8.33 -2.24
CA VAL A 75 0.28 6.89 -2.18
C VAL A 75 1.58 6.59 -1.49
N LEU A 76 1.56 5.90 -0.37
CA LEU A 76 2.74 5.29 0.19
C LEU A 76 2.70 3.78 -0.03
N TYR A 77 3.87 3.17 -0.02
CA TYR A 77 3.99 1.74 -0.23
C TYR A 77 4.35 1.05 1.06
N VAL A 78 3.72 -0.08 1.30
CA VAL A 78 3.97 -0.91 2.48
C VAL A 78 4.29 -2.33 2.06
N VAL A 79 5.08 -3.02 2.86
CA VAL A 79 5.19 -4.48 2.82
C VAL A 79 4.15 -5.03 3.78
N PHE A 80 3.17 -5.73 3.24
CA PHE A 80 2.06 -6.32 3.99
C PHE A 80 2.42 -7.75 4.38
N VAL A 81 2.58 -8.00 5.68
CA VAL A 81 2.94 -9.31 6.23
C VAL A 81 1.76 -9.83 7.06
N PRO A 82 0.97 -10.76 6.52
CA PRO A 82 -0.05 -11.42 7.30
C PRO A 82 0.62 -12.37 8.30
N GLU A 83 0.46 -12.14 9.59
CA GLU A 83 0.83 -13.05 10.67
C GLU A 83 -0.43 -13.59 11.38
N ASP A 84 -0.27 -14.63 12.20
CA ASP A 84 -1.36 -15.36 12.87
C ASP A 84 -2.31 -14.41 13.63
N GLY A 85 -3.39 -14.00 12.94
CA GLY A 85 -4.45 -13.14 13.48
C GLY A 85 -4.15 -11.64 13.53
N VAL A 86 -2.96 -11.20 13.10
CA VAL A 86 -2.56 -9.77 13.05
C VAL A 86 -1.95 -9.45 11.69
N ASP A 87 -2.45 -8.40 11.04
CA ASP A 87 -1.87 -7.89 9.80
C ASP A 87 -0.84 -6.81 10.12
N ILE A 88 0.42 -7.08 9.79
CA ILE A 88 1.53 -6.15 9.96
C ILE A 88 1.79 -5.43 8.65
N SER A 89 1.86 -4.11 8.69
CA SER A 89 2.22 -3.29 7.53
C SER A 89 3.44 -2.45 7.85
N ILE A 90 4.48 -2.63 7.05
CA ILE A 90 5.75 -1.95 7.22
C ILE A 90 5.96 -1.01 6.03
N ARG A 91 6.14 0.28 6.32
CA ARG A 91 6.35 1.29 5.27
C ARG A 91 7.62 0.98 4.48
N LEU A 92 7.51 1.04 3.16
CA LEU A 92 8.64 0.83 2.27
C LEU A 92 9.55 2.06 2.30
N THR A 93 10.83 1.84 2.58
CA THR A 93 11.84 2.89 2.67
C THR A 93 12.92 2.72 1.60
N SER A 94 13.67 3.78 1.33
CA SER A 94 14.85 3.74 0.45
C SER A 94 15.87 2.69 0.90
N ALA A 95 16.01 2.50 2.22
CA ALA A 95 16.90 1.48 2.78
C ALA A 95 16.44 0.06 2.43
N LEU A 96 15.13 -0.23 2.53
CA LEU A 96 14.57 -1.53 2.12
C LEU A 96 14.72 -1.76 0.61
N LEU A 97 14.51 -0.73 -0.23
CA LEU A 97 14.75 -0.85 -1.67
C LEU A 97 16.18 -1.25 -1.96
N SER A 98 17.15 -0.58 -1.33
CA SER A 98 18.56 -0.88 -1.50
C SER A 98 18.91 -2.28 -1.04
N TYR A 99 18.42 -2.69 0.14
CA TYR A 99 18.68 -4.02 0.72
C TYR A 99 18.18 -5.15 -0.19
N TYR A 100 16.95 -5.02 -0.72
CA TYR A 100 16.33 -6.03 -1.59
C TYR A 100 16.63 -5.78 -3.08
N LYS A 101 17.48 -4.82 -3.44
CA LYS A 101 17.82 -4.46 -4.83
C LYS A 101 16.58 -4.18 -5.69
N LEU A 102 15.55 -3.59 -5.09
CA LEU A 102 14.33 -3.17 -5.76
C LEU A 102 14.56 -1.82 -6.45
N LYS A 103 14.06 -1.68 -7.67
CA LYS A 103 14.13 -0.43 -8.40
C LYS A 103 12.94 0.45 -8.04
N ARG A 104 13.21 1.72 -7.71
CA ARG A 104 12.19 2.70 -7.34
C ARG A 104 11.08 2.81 -8.40
N GLU A 105 11.46 2.81 -9.67
CA GLU A 105 10.58 2.98 -10.82
C GLU A 105 9.59 1.82 -11.02
N GLU A 106 9.86 0.68 -10.38
CA GLU A 106 8.99 -0.51 -10.49
C GLU A 106 7.95 -0.59 -9.37
N ILE A 107 8.13 0.17 -8.27
CA ILE A 107 7.36 -0.02 -7.04
C ILE A 107 5.87 0.26 -7.25
N GLU A 108 5.53 1.37 -7.92
CA GLU A 108 4.14 1.70 -8.22
C GLU A 108 3.46 0.53 -8.96
N ARG A 109 4.06 0.10 -10.07
CA ARG A 109 3.52 -0.99 -10.88
C ARG A 109 3.37 -2.27 -10.07
N ILE A 110 4.40 -2.68 -9.31
CA ILE A 110 4.36 -3.88 -8.48
C ILE A 110 3.20 -3.81 -7.48
N ALA A 111 3.07 -2.70 -6.76
CA ALA A 111 2.06 -2.54 -5.73
C ALA A 111 0.63 -2.60 -6.30
N PHE A 112 0.38 -1.89 -7.39
CA PHE A 112 -0.94 -1.86 -8.02
C PHE A 112 -1.27 -3.19 -8.73
N ASP A 113 -0.31 -3.85 -9.38
CA ASP A 113 -0.49 -5.20 -9.95
C ASP A 113 -0.87 -6.26 -8.88
N GLN A 114 -0.40 -6.09 -7.64
CA GLN A 114 -0.76 -7.00 -6.56
C GLN A 114 -2.17 -6.74 -6.03
N ILE A 115 -2.48 -5.47 -5.71
CA ILE A 115 -3.80 -5.15 -5.14
C ILE A 115 -4.93 -5.45 -6.13
N GLU A 116 -4.71 -5.19 -7.42
CA GLU A 116 -5.68 -5.48 -8.48
C GLU A 116 -6.08 -6.96 -8.55
N LYS A 117 -5.14 -7.87 -8.30
CA LYS A 117 -5.39 -9.32 -8.30
C LYS A 117 -6.12 -9.82 -7.07
N GLU A 118 -6.06 -9.08 -5.97
CA GLU A 118 -6.55 -9.52 -4.65
C GLU A 118 -7.89 -8.92 -4.28
N VAL A 119 -8.28 -7.81 -4.93
CA VAL A 119 -9.56 -7.18 -4.63
C VAL A 119 -10.72 -7.92 -5.30
N VAL A 120 -11.86 -7.85 -4.64
CA VAL A 120 -13.13 -8.41 -5.11
C VAL A 120 -14.17 -7.32 -5.16
N ILE A 121 -14.89 -7.24 -6.28
CA ILE A 121 -16.07 -6.39 -6.43
C ILE A 121 -17.28 -7.31 -6.33
N GLU A 122 -18.03 -7.17 -5.24
CA GLU A 122 -19.25 -7.91 -4.96
C GLU A 122 -20.48 -7.02 -5.19
N SER A 123 -21.46 -7.52 -5.93
CA SER A 123 -22.77 -6.86 -6.07
C SER A 123 -23.70 -7.31 -4.95
N VAL A 124 -23.98 -6.44 -4.00
CA VAL A 124 -24.94 -6.68 -2.92
C VAL A 124 -26.37 -6.56 -3.46
N SER A 125 -26.58 -5.63 -4.39
CA SER A 125 -27.81 -5.45 -5.15
C SER A 125 -27.46 -4.79 -6.50
N PRO A 126 -28.41 -4.63 -7.44
CA PRO A 126 -28.15 -3.91 -8.70
C PRO A 126 -27.70 -2.46 -8.50
N LYS A 127 -27.92 -1.87 -7.33
CA LYS A 127 -27.61 -0.47 -7.00
C LYS A 127 -26.52 -0.30 -5.97
N VAL A 128 -26.10 -1.38 -5.29
CA VAL A 128 -25.14 -1.34 -4.19
C VAL A 128 -24.12 -2.44 -4.38
N GLY A 129 -22.86 -2.03 -4.37
CA GLY A 129 -21.72 -2.94 -4.42
C GLY A 129 -20.75 -2.72 -3.25
N LYS A 130 -19.80 -3.62 -3.17
CA LYS A 130 -18.72 -3.58 -2.21
C LYS A 130 -17.43 -3.96 -2.92
N LEU A 131 -16.44 -3.07 -2.87
CA LEU A 131 -15.06 -3.38 -3.21
C LEU A 131 -14.35 -3.73 -1.89
N TYR A 132 -13.68 -4.85 -1.85
CA TYR A 132 -12.90 -5.23 -0.68
C TYR A 132 -11.69 -6.08 -1.04
N GLY A 133 -10.66 -6.01 -0.20
CA GLY A 133 -9.45 -6.81 -0.33
C GLY A 133 -8.59 -6.64 0.90
N ARG A 134 -7.99 -7.72 1.35
CA ARG A 134 -7.07 -7.69 2.48
C ARG A 134 -5.82 -6.91 2.11
N GLY A 135 -5.36 -6.03 2.99
CA GLY A 135 -4.16 -5.24 2.77
C GLY A 135 -4.37 -4.05 1.85
N TYR A 136 -5.25 -3.14 2.27
CA TYR A 136 -5.54 -1.85 1.60
C TYR A 136 -6.35 -1.94 0.31
N GLY A 137 -7.36 -2.80 0.28
CA GLY A 137 -8.23 -3.02 -0.88
C GLY A 137 -8.85 -1.76 -1.47
N SER A 138 -9.14 -0.73 -0.66
CA SER A 138 -9.64 0.57 -1.14
C SER A 138 -8.67 1.31 -2.06
N SER A 139 -7.37 1.00 -2.02
CA SER A 139 -6.36 1.58 -2.92
C SER A 139 -6.55 1.16 -4.37
N ALA A 140 -7.22 0.04 -4.62
CA ALA A 140 -7.54 -0.44 -5.96
C ALA A 140 -8.45 0.50 -6.75
N LEU A 141 -9.11 1.46 -6.08
CA LEU A 141 -9.86 2.55 -6.74
C LEU A 141 -8.98 3.41 -7.66
N LEU A 142 -7.67 3.36 -7.52
CA LEU A 142 -6.73 4.03 -8.43
C LEU A 142 -6.31 3.15 -9.62
N CYS A 143 -6.77 1.88 -9.72
CA CYS A 143 -6.55 1.01 -10.88
C CYS A 143 -7.62 1.28 -11.95
N ASP A 144 -7.21 1.56 -13.18
CA ASP A 144 -8.14 1.88 -14.26
C ASP A 144 -9.06 0.70 -14.62
N SER A 145 -8.57 -0.54 -14.54
CA SER A 145 -9.37 -1.75 -14.71
C SER A 145 -10.49 -1.88 -13.70
N ILE A 146 -10.18 -1.59 -12.42
CA ILE A 146 -11.16 -1.62 -11.32
C ILE A 146 -12.20 -0.51 -11.49
N LYS A 147 -11.79 0.72 -11.86
CA LYS A 147 -12.72 1.81 -12.17
C LYS A 147 -13.68 1.42 -13.31
N LYS A 148 -13.13 0.86 -14.37
CA LYS A 148 -13.92 0.41 -15.51
C LYS A 148 -14.93 -0.67 -15.11
N GLU A 149 -14.51 -1.67 -14.34
CA GLU A 149 -15.40 -2.73 -13.86
C GLU A 149 -16.51 -2.19 -12.96
N ILE A 150 -16.20 -1.23 -12.09
CA ILE A 150 -17.19 -0.54 -11.26
C ILE A 150 -18.21 0.20 -12.12
N GLN A 151 -17.75 0.95 -13.14
CA GLN A 151 -18.64 1.66 -14.06
C GLN A 151 -19.54 0.72 -14.88
N GLU A 152 -19.00 -0.41 -15.34
CA GLU A 152 -19.76 -1.42 -16.09
C GLU A 152 -20.86 -2.07 -15.23
N ARG A 153 -20.60 -2.28 -13.93
CA ARG A 153 -21.56 -2.95 -13.00
C ARG A 153 -22.59 -1.99 -12.38
N PHE A 154 -22.18 -0.77 -12.02
CA PHE A 154 -23.00 0.16 -11.22
C PHE A 154 -23.34 1.47 -11.95
N GLY A 155 -22.87 1.63 -13.18
CA GLY A 155 -23.11 2.80 -14.02
C GLY A 155 -22.12 3.93 -13.81
N GLU A 156 -22.12 4.87 -14.75
CA GLU A 156 -21.30 6.08 -14.67
C GLU A 156 -21.76 7.00 -13.53
N GLY A 157 -20.81 7.66 -12.88
CA GLY A 157 -21.08 8.61 -11.81
C GLY A 157 -21.54 7.94 -10.52
N CYS A 158 -21.20 6.65 -10.30
CA CYS A 158 -21.45 6.00 -9.02
C CYS A 158 -20.70 6.71 -7.88
N CYS A 159 -21.27 6.68 -6.67
CA CYS A 159 -20.68 7.23 -5.46
C CYS A 159 -19.85 6.13 -4.78
N LEU A 160 -18.62 6.49 -4.37
CA LEU A 160 -17.70 5.60 -3.67
C LEU A 160 -17.55 6.08 -2.22
N LEU A 161 -17.89 5.22 -1.27
CA LEU A 161 -17.82 5.49 0.16
C LEU A 161 -16.77 4.59 0.81
N PRO A 162 -15.52 5.06 0.99
CA PRO A 162 -14.52 4.32 1.74
C PRO A 162 -14.96 4.16 3.20
N VAL A 163 -15.16 2.92 3.62
CA VAL A 163 -15.55 2.59 5.01
C VAL A 163 -14.31 2.29 5.85
N SER A 164 -13.32 1.70 5.21
CA SER A 164 -12.01 1.42 5.81
C SER A 164 -10.93 1.40 4.72
N VAL A 165 -9.69 1.18 5.11
CA VAL A 165 -8.58 0.99 4.17
C VAL A 165 -8.76 -0.24 3.27
N ASP A 166 -9.57 -1.21 3.70
CA ASP A 166 -9.80 -2.48 3.00
C ASP A 166 -11.14 -2.55 2.29
N ILE A 167 -12.08 -1.64 2.60
CA ILE A 167 -13.47 -1.73 2.16
C ILE A 167 -13.97 -0.40 1.64
N THR A 168 -14.54 -0.42 0.44
CA THR A 168 -15.30 0.69 -0.15
C THR A 168 -16.69 0.21 -0.55
N ILE A 169 -17.73 0.95 -0.16
CA ILE A 169 -19.10 0.75 -0.64
C ILE A 169 -19.28 1.53 -1.93
N ILE A 170 -19.93 0.88 -2.90
CA ILE A 170 -20.22 1.45 -4.22
C ILE A 170 -21.73 1.63 -4.30
N LEU A 171 -22.18 2.86 -4.58
CA LEU A 171 -23.59 3.18 -4.77
C LEU A 171 -23.81 3.67 -6.19
N SER A 172 -24.80 3.12 -6.91
CA SER A 172 -25.20 3.69 -8.20
C SER A 172 -25.65 5.14 -8.01
N ASN A 173 -25.46 5.96 -9.06
CA ASN A 173 -25.78 7.39 -9.01
C ASN A 173 -27.24 7.64 -8.57
N ASP A 174 -28.19 6.89 -9.13
CA ASP A 174 -29.60 7.03 -8.78
C ASP A 174 -29.89 6.69 -7.31
N PHE A 175 -29.22 5.68 -6.77
CA PHE A 175 -29.39 5.30 -5.37
C PHE A 175 -28.75 6.32 -4.43
N ALA A 176 -27.56 6.83 -4.76
CA ALA A 176 -26.88 7.85 -3.97
C ALA A 176 -27.70 9.14 -3.86
N LYS A 177 -28.34 9.57 -4.95
CA LYS A 177 -29.23 10.73 -4.95
C LYS A 177 -30.50 10.54 -4.12
N GLN A 178 -31.08 9.34 -4.12
CA GLN A 178 -32.28 9.00 -3.33
C GLN A 178 -32.01 8.98 -1.83
N THR A 179 -30.78 8.69 -1.43
CA THR A 179 -30.37 8.58 -0.02
C THR A 179 -29.73 9.85 0.54
N GLU A 180 -29.75 10.96 -0.21
CA GLU A 180 -29.14 12.24 0.18
C GLU A 180 -27.64 12.16 0.51
N PHE A 181 -26.95 11.20 -0.09
CA PHE A 181 -25.49 11.08 0.03
C PHE A 181 -24.72 12.03 -0.92
N LEU A 182 -25.41 12.77 -1.77
CA LEU A 182 -24.84 13.74 -2.72
C LEU A 182 -25.44 15.12 -2.51
#